data_e18e4478f39564dfa9d88f6badb08c9d
#
_entry.id   e18e4478f39564dfa9d88f6badb08c9d
#
_cell.length_a   1.000
_cell.length_b   1.000
_cell.length_c   1.000
_cell.angle_alpha   90.00
_cell.angle_beta   90.00
_cell.angle_gamma   90.00
#
_symmetry.space_group_name_H-M   'P 1'
#
loop_
_entity.id
_entity.type
_entity.pdbx_description
1 polymer ?
#
loop_
_entity_poly.entity_id
_entity_poly.type
_entity_poly.pdbx_seq_one_letter_code
_entity_poly.pdbx_strand_id
1 'polypeptide(L)' 'VHTAAYYQYVSLVNKLKDLISTGSDDSPEADALRDEMDPLWFQLSESERGEINKNVKLPPSPFIER' A
#
# COMPACT_ATOMS: atom_id res chain seq x y z
N VAL A 1 5.47 3.42 -18.55
CA VAL A 1 4.14 3.86 -18.19
C VAL A 1 3.49 2.84 -17.26
N HIS A 2 2.95 3.30 -16.17
CA HIS A 2 2.32 2.42 -15.18
C HIS A 2 0.82 2.40 -15.37
N THR A 3 0.19 1.37 -14.82
CA THR A 3 -1.26 1.25 -14.92
C THR A 3 -1.94 2.22 -13.96
N ALA A 4 -3.24 2.42 -14.17
CA ALA A 4 -4.03 3.25 -13.26
C ALA A 4 -3.99 2.68 -11.85
N ALA A 5 -4.00 1.35 -11.75
CA ALA A 5 -3.93 0.70 -10.43
C ALA A 5 -2.65 1.08 -9.70
N TYR A 6 -1.55 1.20 -10.42
CA TYR A 6 -0.28 1.59 -9.81
C TYR A 6 -0.40 2.97 -9.18
N TYR A 7 -0.92 3.93 -9.92
CA TYR A 7 -1.02 5.29 -9.41
C TYR A 7 -2.00 5.39 -8.25
N GLN A 8 -3.08 4.65 -8.32
CA GLN A 8 -4.04 4.62 -7.22
C GLN A 8 -3.41 4.00 -5.98
N TYR A 9 -2.67 2.91 -6.16
CA TYR A 9 -2.02 2.25 -5.04
C TYR A 9 -1.03 3.18 -4.37
N VAL A 10 -0.19 3.85 -5.16
CA VAL A 10 0.81 4.76 -4.61
C VAL A 10 0.13 5.91 -3.85
N SER A 11 -0.97 6.41 -4.38
CA SER A 11 -1.71 7.47 -3.71
C SER A 11 -2.22 7.00 -2.34
N LEU A 12 -2.75 5.79 -2.28
CA LEU A 12 -3.23 5.23 -1.02
C LEU A 12 -2.10 4.98 -0.04
N VAL A 13 -0.96 4.51 -0.56
CA VAL A 13 0.22 4.29 0.27
C VAL A 13 0.66 5.60 0.91
N ASN A 14 0.66 6.67 0.14
CA ASN A 14 1.07 7.96 0.66
C ASN A 14 0.13 8.44 1.77
N LYS A 15 -1.15 8.21 1.60
CA LYS A 15 -2.11 8.55 2.65
C LYS A 15 -1.90 7.71 3.89
N LEU A 16 -1.64 6.44 3.70
CA LEU A 16 -1.40 5.54 4.82
C LEU A 16 -0.14 5.93 5.58
N LYS A 17 0.91 6.28 4.85
CA LYS A 17 2.15 6.72 5.48
C LYS A 17 1.93 7.97 6.31
N ASP A 18 1.08 8.85 5.83
CA ASP A 18 0.75 10.07 6.55
C ASP A 18 0.06 9.73 7.87
N LEU A 19 -0.88 8.79 7.83
CA LEU A 19 -1.57 8.37 9.03
C LEU A 19 -0.62 7.70 10.02
N ILE A 20 0.28 6.88 9.53
CA ILE A 20 1.26 6.22 10.39
C ILE A 20 2.15 7.26 11.05
N SER A 21 2.53 8.27 10.29
CA SER A 21 3.40 9.33 10.78
C SER A 21 2.75 10.12 11.92
N THR A 22 1.44 10.25 11.89
CA THR A 22 0.72 10.97 12.94
C THR A 22 0.24 10.05 14.05
N GLY A 23 0.59 8.77 13.98
CA GLY A 23 0.20 7.83 15.02
C GLY A 23 -1.20 7.27 14.86
N SER A 24 -1.77 7.42 13.66
CA SER A 24 -3.14 6.97 13.39
C SER A 24 -3.19 5.67 12.62
N ASP A 25 -2.16 4.85 12.72
CA ASP A 25 -2.10 3.60 11.95
C ASP A 25 -3.15 2.58 12.40
N ASP A 26 -3.74 2.77 13.58
CA ASP A 26 -4.81 1.91 14.06
C ASP A 26 -6.19 2.46 13.78
N SER A 27 -6.28 3.58 13.12
CA SER A 27 -7.57 4.25 12.92
C SER A 27 -8.42 3.50 11.89
N PRO A 28 -9.74 3.70 11.93
CA PRO A 28 -10.60 3.14 10.88
C PRO A 28 -10.23 3.63 9.49
N GLU A 29 -9.68 4.82 9.40
CA GLU A 29 -9.22 5.36 8.13
C GLU A 29 -8.09 4.53 7.56
N ALA A 30 -7.15 4.14 8.40
CA ALA A 30 -6.04 3.32 7.97
C ALA A 30 -6.54 1.95 7.50
N ASP A 31 -7.49 1.38 8.22
CA ASP A 31 -8.08 0.11 7.82
C ASP A 31 -8.77 0.22 6.47
N ALA A 32 -9.50 1.30 6.25
CA ALA A 32 -10.18 1.51 4.98
C ALA A 32 -9.18 1.63 3.84
N LEU A 33 -8.07 2.30 4.09
CA LEU A 33 -7.02 2.43 3.06
C LEU A 33 -6.44 1.06 2.71
N ARG A 34 -6.18 0.25 3.72
CA ARG A 34 -5.63 -1.09 3.48
C ARG A 34 -6.61 -1.94 2.69
N ASP A 35 -7.90 -1.84 3.00
CA ASP A 35 -8.92 -2.57 2.28
C ASP A 35 -8.95 -2.18 0.80
N GLU A 36 -8.79 -0.89 0.51
CA GLU A 36 -8.77 -0.43 -0.85
C GLU A 36 -7.49 -0.85 -1.57
N MET A 37 -6.40 -0.95 -0.84
CA MET A 37 -5.12 -1.32 -1.43
C MET A 37 -5.07 -2.78 -1.84
N ASP A 38 -5.75 -3.65 -1.10
CA ASP A 38 -5.71 -5.08 -1.38
C ASP A 38 -6.08 -5.44 -2.82
N PRO A 39 -7.26 -5.06 -3.32
CA PRO A 39 -7.59 -5.41 -4.70
C PRO A 39 -6.67 -4.76 -5.71
N LEU A 40 -6.18 -3.58 -5.42
CA LEU A 40 -5.25 -2.90 -6.33
C LEU A 40 -3.94 -3.65 -6.42
N TRP A 41 -3.47 -4.19 -5.31
CA TRP A 41 -2.22 -4.94 -5.30
C TRP A 41 -2.27 -6.10 -6.29
N PHE A 42 -3.40 -6.79 -6.34
CA PHE A 42 -3.55 -7.92 -7.24
C PHE A 42 -3.68 -7.49 -8.70
N GLN A 43 -4.00 -6.23 -8.94
CA GLN A 43 -4.07 -5.72 -10.30
C GLN A 43 -2.72 -5.23 -10.81
N LEU A 44 -1.76 -5.08 -9.93
CA LEU A 44 -0.43 -4.62 -10.31
C LEU A 44 0.36 -5.73 -10.97
N SER A 45 1.24 -5.36 -11.90
CA SER A 45 2.17 -6.32 -12.48
C SER A 45 3.29 -6.61 -11.48
N GLU A 46 4.03 -7.66 -11.75
CA GLU A 46 5.16 -8.00 -10.90
C GLU A 46 6.19 -6.88 -10.83
N SER A 47 6.41 -6.23 -11.96
CA SER A 47 7.34 -5.11 -12.01
C SER A 47 6.88 -3.98 -11.11
N GLU A 48 5.59 -3.69 -11.16
CA GLU A 48 5.04 -2.61 -10.35
C GLU A 48 5.09 -2.93 -8.88
N ARG A 49 4.80 -4.18 -8.52
CA ARG A 49 4.90 -4.61 -7.13
C ARG A 49 6.33 -4.49 -6.62
N GLY A 50 7.28 -4.90 -7.43
CA GLY A 50 8.68 -4.80 -7.06
C GLY A 50 9.11 -3.36 -6.88
N GLU A 51 8.63 -2.49 -7.74
CA GLU A 51 8.94 -1.08 -7.65
C GLU A 51 8.39 -0.46 -6.37
N ILE A 52 7.17 -0.82 -6.03
CA ILE A 52 6.56 -0.31 -4.80
C ILE A 52 7.33 -0.81 -3.58
N ASN A 53 7.66 -2.08 -3.55
CA ASN A 53 8.41 -2.65 -2.43
C ASN A 53 9.78 -2.00 -2.27
N LYS A 54 10.35 -1.57 -3.38
CA LYS A 54 11.67 -0.96 -3.36
C LYS A 54 11.62 0.48 -2.88
N ASN A 55 10.62 1.22 -3.32
CA ASN A 55 10.54 2.65 -3.05
C ASN A 55 9.71 2.99 -1.83
N VAL A 56 8.80 2.12 -1.45
CA VAL A 56 7.94 2.35 -0.31
C VAL A 56 8.18 1.23 0.69
N LYS A 57 8.83 1.55 1.78
CA LYS A 57 9.14 0.54 2.77
C LYS A 57 8.01 0.43 3.77
N LEU A 58 7.08 -0.44 3.45
CA LEU A 58 5.99 -0.72 4.35
C LEU A 58 6.39 -1.86 5.27
N PRO A 59 5.86 -1.89 6.49
CA PRO A 59 6.14 -3.02 7.37
C PRO A 59 5.59 -4.31 6.76
N PRO A 60 6.24 -5.44 7.00
CA PRO A 60 5.77 -6.70 6.44
C PRO A 60 4.40 -7.06 6.99
N SER A 61 3.61 -7.69 6.12
CA SER A 61 2.30 -8.14 6.52
C SER A 61 2.43 -9.28 7.52
N PRO A 62 1.58 -9.33 8.54
CA PRO A 62 1.62 -10.43 9.49
C PRO A 62 1.24 -11.77 8.87
N PHE A 63 0.67 -11.75 7.69
CA PHE A 63 0.31 -12.99 7.02
C PHE A 63 1.46 -13.62 6.26
N ILE A 64 2.53 -12.88 6.08
CA ILE A 64 3.66 -13.43 5.38
C ILE A 64 4.46 -14.22 6.35
N GLU A 65 4.65 -15.31 6.06
CA GLU A 65 5.33 -16.06 6.93
C GLU A 65 6.49 -16.46 6.48
N ARG A 66 6.98 -16.40 6.62
CA ARG A 66 8.01 -16.74 6.42
C ARG A 66 8.42 -17.30 5.76
#